data_b836fea4b944d5c036b1b44cd564cdfc
#
_entry.id   b836fea4b944d5c036b1b44cd564cdfc
#
_cell.length_a   1.000
_cell.length_b   1.000
_cell.length_c   1.000
_cell.angle_alpha   90.00
_cell.angle_beta   90.00
_cell.angle_gamma   90.00
#
_symmetry.space_group_name_H-M   'P 1'
#
loop_
_entity.id
_entity.type
_entity.pdbx_description
1 polymer ?
#
loop_
_entity_poly.entity_id
_entity_poly.type
_entity_poly.pdbx_seq_one_letter_code
_entity_poly.pdbx_strand_id
1 'polypeptide(L)'
;CLDFNALKRIDEMSDIVAASPGRKIMIDHHLYPEDFCRITISHPEISSTSELVFRLICRMGYFSDISKEGAECIYTGMMTDTGGFTYNSNNREIYFIISELLSKGIDKDDIYRKVYNTYSESRLRLMGYVLSNMVVYSDYNAALISLTKEEQSKFDYIKGDSEGFVNIPLTIKNVCFSCFLREDTEKPMIKISLRSVGTF
;
A
#
# COMPACT_ATOMS: atom_id res chain seq x y z
N CYS A 1 0.82 15.49 9.99
CA CYS A 1 0.06 14.71 9.01
C CYS A 1 1.06 13.95 8.16
N LEU A 2 1.00 12.63 8.19
CA LEU A 2 1.89 11.75 7.44
C LEU A 2 1.06 10.84 6.54
N ASP A 3 1.45 10.72 5.26
CA ASP A 3 0.88 9.80 4.28
C ASP A 3 -0.60 10.03 3.94
N PHE A 4 -1.06 11.26 4.10
CA PHE A 4 -2.32 11.73 3.54
C PHE A 4 -2.23 13.23 3.23
N ASN A 5 -2.77 13.61 2.08
CA ASN A 5 -2.73 14.96 1.54
C ASN A 5 -4.11 15.62 1.37
N ALA A 6 -5.15 14.95 1.81
CA ALA A 6 -6.52 15.44 1.78
C ALA A 6 -7.29 14.93 3.00
N LEU A 7 -8.08 15.80 3.63
CA LEU A 7 -8.82 15.44 4.85
C LEU A 7 -9.79 14.27 4.62
N LYS A 8 -10.40 14.16 3.44
CA LYS A 8 -11.29 13.05 3.06
C LYS A 8 -10.65 11.66 3.09
N ARG A 9 -9.30 11.57 3.17
CA ARG A 9 -8.57 10.29 3.23
C ARG A 9 -8.51 9.68 4.62
N ILE A 10 -8.89 10.41 5.65
CA ILE A 10 -8.82 10.01 7.05
C ILE A 10 -10.20 9.82 7.69
N ASP A 11 -11.24 9.65 6.86
CA ASP A 11 -12.60 9.33 7.25
C ASP A 11 -13.08 10.13 8.48
N GLU A 12 -13.46 9.47 9.57
CA GLU A 12 -13.98 10.08 10.80
C GLU A 12 -12.98 11.03 11.50
N MET A 13 -11.69 10.92 11.24
CA MET A 13 -10.67 11.83 11.79
C MET A 13 -10.63 13.19 11.08
N SER A 14 -11.28 13.33 9.92
CA SER A 14 -11.27 14.52 9.08
C SER A 14 -11.65 15.79 9.86
N ASP A 15 -12.80 15.76 10.52
CA ASP A 15 -13.32 16.92 11.26
C ASP A 15 -12.46 17.27 12.48
N ILE A 16 -11.92 16.25 13.15
CA ILE A 16 -11.03 16.42 14.30
C ILE A 16 -9.74 17.13 13.88
N VAL A 17 -9.13 16.66 12.78
CA VAL A 17 -7.91 17.28 12.25
C VAL A 17 -8.19 18.68 11.72
N ALA A 18 -9.31 18.88 11.01
CA ALA A 18 -9.72 20.20 10.51
C ALA A 18 -9.88 21.21 11.64
N ALA A 19 -10.61 20.86 12.69
CA ALA A 19 -10.92 21.73 13.83
C ALA A 19 -9.73 21.95 14.79
N SER A 20 -8.68 21.15 14.71
CA SER A 20 -7.52 21.28 15.60
C SER A 20 -6.86 22.67 15.48
N PRO A 21 -6.62 23.39 16.59
CA PRO A 21 -5.92 24.68 16.59
C PRO A 21 -4.41 24.53 16.41
N GLY A 22 -3.87 23.30 16.44
CA GLY A 22 -2.46 23.02 16.27
C GLY A 22 -1.94 23.41 14.90
N ARG A 23 -0.67 23.80 14.85
CA ARG A 23 0.03 24.01 13.56
C ARG A 23 0.17 22.68 12.85
N LYS A 24 -0.38 22.58 11.64
CA LYS A 24 -0.36 21.37 10.83
C LYS A 24 0.82 21.42 9.88
N ILE A 25 1.54 20.32 9.80
CA ILE A 25 2.62 20.06 8.83
C ILE A 25 2.24 18.78 8.10
N MET A 26 2.30 18.82 6.77
CA MET A 26 2.08 17.66 5.92
C MET A 26 3.43 17.15 5.40
N ILE A 27 3.63 15.83 5.47
CA ILE A 27 4.69 15.11 4.75
C ILE A 27 4.01 13.99 3.98
N ASP A 28 4.04 14.06 2.66
CA ASP A 28 3.24 13.17 1.80
C ASP A 28 3.84 13.05 0.39
N HIS A 29 3.57 11.94 -0.29
CA HIS A 29 4.02 11.68 -1.65
C HIS A 29 2.87 11.51 -2.66
N HIS A 30 1.63 11.67 -2.24
CA HIS A 30 0.49 11.56 -3.15
C HIS A 30 0.29 12.81 -4.00
N LEU A 31 -0.31 12.63 -5.19
CA LEU A 31 -0.66 13.72 -6.09
C LEU A 31 -1.80 14.60 -5.54
N TYR A 32 -1.78 15.87 -5.89
CA TYR A 32 -2.85 16.84 -5.61
C TYR A 32 -3.12 17.10 -4.13
N PRO A 33 -2.13 17.60 -3.36
CA PRO A 33 -2.32 17.95 -1.95
C PRO A 33 -3.34 19.08 -1.78
N GLU A 34 -4.21 18.95 -0.76
CA GLU A 34 -5.10 20.02 -0.31
C GLU A 34 -4.35 21.02 0.57
N ASP A 35 -4.81 22.29 0.56
CA ASP A 35 -4.20 23.38 1.33
C ASP A 35 -4.86 23.51 2.74
N PHE A 36 -4.60 22.52 3.62
CA PHE A 36 -5.06 22.56 5.02
C PHE A 36 -3.90 22.61 6.04
N CYS A 37 -2.66 22.56 5.57
CA CYS A 37 -1.47 22.57 6.41
C CYS A 37 -0.67 23.85 6.23
N ARG A 38 -0.09 24.36 7.34
CA ARG A 38 0.79 25.53 7.30
C ARG A 38 2.11 25.29 6.56
N ILE A 39 2.61 24.06 6.64
CA ILE A 39 3.81 23.61 5.93
C ILE A 39 3.44 22.33 5.21
N THR A 40 3.76 22.29 3.92
CA THR A 40 3.53 21.14 3.06
C THR A 40 4.86 20.69 2.46
N ILE A 41 5.26 19.46 2.78
CA ILE A 41 6.38 18.73 2.17
C ILE A 41 5.74 17.62 1.33
N SER A 42 5.48 17.91 0.06
CA SER A 42 4.82 16.99 -0.87
C SER A 42 5.73 16.74 -2.05
N HIS A 43 6.10 15.48 -2.25
CA HIS A 43 7.03 15.02 -3.27
C HIS A 43 6.50 13.75 -3.96
N PRO A 44 5.59 13.90 -4.97
CA PRO A 44 4.99 12.75 -5.65
C PRO A 44 5.98 11.87 -6.43
N GLU A 45 7.17 12.38 -6.72
CA GLU A 45 8.25 11.63 -7.37
C GLU A 45 8.99 10.67 -6.43
N ILE A 46 8.76 10.76 -5.13
CA ILE A 46 9.38 9.91 -4.12
C ILE A 46 8.54 8.63 -3.91
N SER A 47 9.19 7.53 -3.63
CA SER A 47 8.57 6.21 -3.58
C SER A 47 7.55 6.02 -2.44
N SER A 48 7.75 6.72 -1.32
CA SER A 48 6.92 6.61 -0.12
C SER A 48 7.08 7.79 0.82
N THR A 49 6.09 8.05 1.64
CA THR A 49 6.21 9.01 2.74
C THR A 49 7.29 8.59 3.74
N SER A 50 7.52 7.30 3.94
CA SER A 50 8.59 6.79 4.81
C SER A 50 9.98 7.16 4.29
N GLU A 51 10.20 7.16 2.98
CA GLU A 51 11.43 7.68 2.36
C GLU A 51 11.59 9.18 2.66
N LEU A 52 10.53 9.98 2.54
CA LEU A 52 10.56 11.41 2.87
C LEU A 52 10.90 11.65 4.33
N VAL A 53 10.34 10.88 5.24
CA VAL A 53 10.64 10.96 6.68
C VAL A 53 12.12 10.65 6.94
N PHE A 54 12.68 9.61 6.34
CA PHE A 54 14.10 9.30 6.45
C PHE A 54 14.97 10.47 5.96
N ARG A 55 14.66 11.01 4.76
CA ARG A 55 15.39 12.14 4.18
C ARG A 55 15.34 13.38 5.08
N LEU A 56 14.17 13.65 5.69
CA LEU A 56 13.99 14.76 6.61
C LEU A 56 14.85 14.58 7.86
N ILE A 57 14.81 13.41 8.50
CA ILE A 57 15.63 13.10 9.67
C ILE A 57 17.13 13.30 9.39
N CYS A 58 17.59 12.80 8.23
CA CYS A 58 18.99 12.99 7.82
C CYS A 58 19.36 14.47 7.60
N ARG A 59 18.47 15.23 6.94
CA ARG A 59 18.71 16.68 6.72
C ARG A 59 18.72 17.49 8.01
N MET A 60 18.03 17.04 9.02
CA MET A 60 18.04 17.62 10.37
C MET A 60 19.28 17.22 11.18
N GLY A 61 20.11 16.30 10.69
CA GLY A 61 21.32 15.83 11.36
C GLY A 61 21.09 14.71 12.38
N TYR A 62 19.89 14.10 12.39
CA TYR A 62 19.49 13.10 13.42
C TYR A 62 19.58 11.65 12.92
N PHE A 63 20.37 11.35 11.89
CA PHE A 63 20.52 9.96 11.41
C PHE A 63 21.04 9.03 12.51
N SER A 64 22.00 9.49 13.33
CA SER A 64 22.54 8.71 14.45
C SER A 64 21.48 8.30 15.47
N ASP A 65 20.44 9.12 15.63
CA ASP A 65 19.41 8.95 16.64
C ASP A 65 18.29 7.99 16.18
N ILE A 66 18.32 7.56 14.92
CA ILE A 66 17.38 6.52 14.44
C ILE A 66 17.73 5.22 15.15
N SER A 67 16.80 4.74 16.00
CA SER A 67 16.91 3.43 16.64
C SER A 67 16.70 2.30 15.62
N LYS A 68 17.01 1.06 16.02
CA LYS A 68 16.72 -0.12 15.19
C LYS A 68 15.22 -0.21 14.86
N GLU A 69 14.35 -0.02 15.84
CA GLU A 69 12.89 -0.06 15.67
C GLU A 69 12.39 1.06 14.74
N GLY A 70 12.96 2.25 14.85
CA GLY A 70 12.69 3.36 13.94
C GLY A 70 13.09 3.03 12.50
N ALA A 71 14.25 2.40 12.32
CA ALA A 71 14.73 1.94 11.02
C ALA A 71 13.84 0.82 10.45
N GLU A 72 13.37 -0.12 11.29
CA GLU A 72 12.40 -1.16 10.89
C GLU A 72 11.08 -0.55 10.40
N CYS A 73 10.56 0.47 11.09
CA CYS A 73 9.34 1.17 10.67
C CYS A 73 9.54 1.89 9.33
N ILE A 74 10.63 2.62 9.15
CA ILE A 74 10.94 3.32 7.90
C ILE A 74 11.10 2.32 6.75
N TYR A 75 11.88 1.26 6.96
CA TYR A 75 12.07 0.21 5.95
C TYR A 75 10.73 -0.44 5.57
N THR A 76 9.89 -0.77 6.55
CA THR A 76 8.58 -1.39 6.31
C THR A 76 7.70 -0.49 5.44
N GLY A 77 7.60 0.80 5.74
CA GLY A 77 6.81 1.73 4.92
C GLY A 77 7.35 1.85 3.48
N MET A 78 8.68 1.96 3.31
CA MET A 78 9.28 1.96 1.97
C MET A 78 9.00 0.66 1.20
N MET A 79 9.09 -0.48 1.89
CA MET A 79 8.86 -1.80 1.31
C MET A 79 7.39 -2.00 0.90
N THR A 80 6.44 -1.60 1.74
CA THR A 80 5.01 -1.78 1.44
C THR A 80 4.54 -0.91 0.28
N ASP A 81 4.95 0.36 0.23
CA ASP A 81 4.58 1.30 -0.82
C ASP A 81 5.17 0.97 -2.19
N THR A 82 6.25 0.21 -2.21
CA THR A 82 6.92 -0.23 -3.44
C THR A 82 6.66 -1.70 -3.79
N GLY A 83 5.73 -2.34 -3.08
CA GLY A 83 5.41 -3.76 -3.29
C GLY A 83 6.64 -4.66 -3.16
N GLY A 84 7.42 -4.49 -2.10
CA GLY A 84 8.68 -5.21 -1.93
C GLY A 84 9.78 -4.76 -2.89
N PHE A 85 9.79 -3.48 -3.25
CA PHE A 85 10.73 -2.87 -4.21
C PHE A 85 10.61 -3.41 -5.64
N THR A 86 9.38 -3.77 -6.05
CA THR A 86 9.10 -4.27 -7.41
C THR A 86 8.55 -3.19 -8.35
N TYR A 87 8.04 -2.10 -7.82
CA TYR A 87 7.58 -0.94 -8.60
C TYR A 87 7.97 0.38 -7.91
N ASN A 88 7.99 1.47 -8.67
CA ASN A 88 8.35 2.82 -8.22
C ASN A 88 9.66 2.87 -7.38
N SER A 89 10.61 1.97 -7.69
CA SER A 89 11.83 1.77 -6.92
C SER A 89 13.11 1.75 -7.76
N ASN A 90 13.08 2.27 -8.99
CA ASN A 90 14.25 2.30 -9.88
C ASN A 90 15.28 3.39 -9.53
N ASN A 91 14.98 4.26 -8.56
CA ASN A 91 15.92 5.27 -8.12
C ASN A 91 17.00 4.63 -7.22
N ARG A 92 18.29 4.82 -7.60
CA ARG A 92 19.43 4.29 -6.82
C ARG A 92 19.46 4.76 -5.36
N GLU A 93 18.89 5.93 -5.08
CA GLU A 93 18.89 6.50 -3.73
C GLU A 93 18.05 5.66 -2.76
N ILE A 94 17.01 4.97 -3.23
CA ILE A 94 16.24 4.02 -2.43
C ILE A 94 17.15 2.93 -1.86
N TYR A 95 18.02 2.36 -2.70
CA TYR A 95 18.94 1.30 -2.28
C TYR A 95 20.06 1.80 -1.38
N PHE A 96 20.48 3.06 -1.55
CA PHE A 96 21.37 3.72 -0.59
C PHE A 96 20.69 3.85 0.77
N ILE A 97 19.45 4.33 0.83
CA ILE A 97 18.68 4.43 2.07
C ILE A 97 18.51 3.06 2.72
N ILE A 98 18.19 2.02 1.94
CA ILE A 98 18.08 0.65 2.45
C ILE A 98 19.41 0.20 3.08
N SER A 99 20.55 0.49 2.44
CA SER A 99 21.87 0.19 2.99
C SER A 99 22.11 0.88 4.34
N GLU A 100 21.73 2.15 4.44
CA GLU A 100 21.85 2.91 5.70
C GLU A 100 20.93 2.34 6.81
N LEU A 101 19.70 1.94 6.46
CA LEU A 101 18.79 1.29 7.39
C LEU A 101 19.31 -0.07 7.86
N LEU A 102 19.92 -0.86 6.96
CA LEU A 102 20.59 -2.12 7.31
C LEU A 102 21.75 -1.91 8.29
N SER A 103 22.47 -0.79 8.19
CA SER A 103 23.53 -0.45 9.15
C SER A 103 23.02 -0.26 10.58
N LYS A 104 21.72 -0.01 10.76
CA LYS A 104 21.04 0.05 12.07
C LYS A 104 20.71 -1.34 12.65
N GLY A 105 21.05 -2.42 11.94
CA GLY A 105 20.89 -3.80 12.42
C GLY A 105 19.48 -4.35 12.24
N ILE A 106 18.69 -3.82 11.31
CA ILE A 106 17.37 -4.40 10.95
C ILE A 106 17.54 -5.75 10.25
N ASP A 107 16.58 -6.64 10.43
CA ASP A 107 16.47 -7.89 9.68
C ASP A 107 15.35 -7.74 8.61
N LYS A 108 15.76 -7.37 7.40
CA LYS A 108 14.84 -7.13 6.29
C LYS A 108 14.05 -8.39 5.88
N ASP A 109 14.64 -9.57 6.04
CA ASP A 109 14.01 -10.83 5.65
C ASP A 109 12.93 -11.21 6.67
N ASP A 110 13.17 -10.95 7.96
CA ASP A 110 12.17 -11.10 9.02
C ASP A 110 11.02 -10.10 8.84
N ILE A 111 11.32 -8.84 8.51
CA ILE A 111 10.30 -7.82 8.20
C ILE A 111 9.45 -8.27 7.00
N TYR A 112 10.09 -8.70 5.91
CA TYR A 112 9.37 -9.19 4.72
C TYR A 112 8.45 -10.36 5.07
N ARG A 113 8.96 -11.33 5.81
CA ARG A 113 8.18 -12.49 6.25
C ARG A 113 6.97 -12.09 7.10
N LYS A 114 7.15 -11.16 8.04
CA LYS A 114 6.08 -10.68 8.92
C LYS A 114 5.00 -9.90 8.18
N VAL A 115 5.35 -9.20 7.10
CA VAL A 115 4.40 -8.40 6.31
C VAL A 115 3.70 -9.26 5.24
N TYR A 116 4.45 -10.06 4.49
CA TYR A 116 3.94 -10.72 3.29
C TYR A 116 3.70 -12.22 3.44
N ASN A 117 4.26 -12.89 4.45
CA ASN A 117 4.20 -14.35 4.60
C ASN A 117 3.47 -14.78 5.89
N THR A 118 2.45 -14.04 6.31
CA THR A 118 1.64 -14.31 7.51
C THR A 118 0.17 -14.60 7.17
N TYR A 119 -0.09 -15.06 5.96
CA TYR A 119 -1.44 -15.35 5.52
C TYR A 119 -2.03 -16.55 6.25
N SER A 120 -3.33 -16.48 6.57
CA SER A 120 -4.08 -17.61 7.09
C SER A 120 -4.27 -18.68 6.01
N GLU A 121 -4.50 -19.92 6.43
CA GLU A 121 -4.89 -21.01 5.51
C GLU A 121 -6.17 -20.66 4.76
N SER A 122 -7.16 -20.10 5.45
CA SER A 122 -8.42 -19.64 4.86
C SER A 122 -8.20 -18.63 3.73
N ARG A 123 -7.34 -17.64 3.95
CA ARG A 123 -6.99 -16.67 2.91
C ARG A 123 -6.36 -17.33 1.68
N LEU A 124 -5.42 -18.27 1.88
CA LEU A 124 -4.78 -18.97 0.77
C LEU A 124 -5.75 -19.85 0.00
N ARG A 125 -6.66 -20.54 0.69
CA ARG A 125 -7.72 -21.33 0.04
C ARG A 125 -8.70 -20.45 -0.72
N LEU A 126 -9.10 -19.31 -0.14
CA LEU A 126 -9.94 -18.31 -0.81
C LEU A 126 -9.26 -17.77 -2.07
N MET A 127 -7.98 -17.45 -1.98
CA MET A 127 -7.18 -17.00 -3.14
C MET A 127 -7.16 -18.05 -4.25
N GLY A 128 -6.92 -19.31 -3.91
CA GLY A 128 -6.96 -20.42 -4.87
C GLY A 128 -8.33 -20.55 -5.53
N TYR A 129 -9.41 -20.44 -4.77
CA TYR A 129 -10.78 -20.47 -5.29
C TYR A 129 -11.02 -19.30 -6.27
N VAL A 130 -10.72 -18.09 -5.87
CA VAL A 130 -10.91 -16.86 -6.66
C VAL A 130 -10.13 -16.93 -7.98
N LEU A 131 -8.90 -17.40 -7.95
CA LEU A 131 -8.06 -17.54 -9.14
C LEU A 131 -8.57 -18.65 -10.08
N SER A 132 -9.09 -19.74 -9.53
CA SER A 132 -9.68 -20.83 -10.33
C SER A 132 -10.95 -20.40 -11.06
N ASN A 133 -11.68 -19.42 -10.52
CA ASN A 133 -12.92 -18.89 -11.10
C ASN A 133 -12.71 -17.56 -11.85
N MET A 134 -11.47 -17.10 -11.98
CA MET A 134 -11.15 -15.89 -12.72
C MET A 134 -11.49 -16.03 -14.21
N VAL A 135 -12.09 -14.97 -14.77
CA VAL A 135 -12.37 -14.89 -16.20
C VAL A 135 -11.32 -14.00 -16.88
N VAL A 136 -10.64 -14.53 -17.88
CA VAL A 136 -9.69 -13.77 -18.69
C VAL A 136 -10.33 -13.42 -20.04
N TYR A 137 -10.34 -12.14 -20.36
CA TYR A 137 -10.84 -11.58 -21.62
C TYR A 137 -9.65 -11.23 -22.51
N SER A 138 -9.17 -12.20 -23.28
CA SER A 138 -7.96 -12.05 -24.10
C SER A 138 -8.05 -10.91 -25.13
N ASP A 139 -9.22 -10.71 -25.72
CA ASP A 139 -9.45 -9.65 -26.72
C ASP A 139 -9.33 -8.24 -26.11
N TYR A 140 -9.49 -8.12 -24.80
CA TYR A 140 -9.41 -6.85 -24.06
C TYR A 140 -8.18 -6.75 -23.17
N ASN A 141 -7.28 -7.75 -23.18
CA ASN A 141 -6.14 -7.83 -22.27
C ASN A 141 -6.55 -7.60 -20.80
N ALA A 142 -7.70 -8.13 -20.40
CA ALA A 142 -8.32 -7.88 -19.12
C ALA A 142 -8.66 -9.18 -18.38
N ALA A 143 -8.73 -9.07 -17.05
CA ALA A 143 -9.22 -10.16 -16.21
C ALA A 143 -10.26 -9.65 -15.19
N LEU A 144 -11.24 -10.50 -14.92
CA LEU A 144 -12.31 -10.25 -13.96
C LEU A 144 -12.29 -11.33 -12.87
N ILE A 145 -12.34 -10.88 -11.64
CA ILE A 145 -12.54 -11.69 -10.45
C ILE A 145 -13.85 -11.27 -9.79
N SER A 146 -14.64 -12.22 -9.31
CA SER A 146 -15.82 -11.95 -8.49
C SER A 146 -15.80 -12.77 -7.22
N LEU A 147 -16.41 -12.24 -6.16
CA LEU A 147 -16.50 -12.91 -4.86
C LEU A 147 -17.79 -12.47 -4.16
N THR A 148 -18.75 -13.40 -4.05
CA THR A 148 -20.03 -13.20 -3.38
C THR A 148 -19.92 -13.39 -1.86
N LYS A 149 -20.93 -12.93 -1.11
CA LYS A 149 -21.01 -13.19 0.35
C LYS A 149 -21.05 -14.67 0.69
N GLU A 150 -21.77 -15.45 -0.11
CA GLU A 150 -21.87 -16.91 0.09
C GLU A 150 -20.50 -17.57 -0.08
N GLU A 151 -19.76 -17.19 -1.10
CA GLU A 151 -18.39 -17.68 -1.34
C GLU A 151 -17.44 -17.26 -0.22
N GLN A 152 -17.50 -15.99 0.23
CA GLN A 152 -16.74 -15.52 1.37
C GLN A 152 -16.97 -16.38 2.63
N SER A 153 -18.24 -16.72 2.90
CA SER A 153 -18.59 -17.53 4.06
C SER A 153 -18.04 -18.96 4.02
N LYS A 154 -17.86 -19.55 2.81
CA LYS A 154 -17.29 -20.89 2.64
C LYS A 154 -15.82 -20.99 3.07
N PHE A 155 -15.13 -19.84 3.13
CA PHE A 155 -13.70 -19.75 3.44
C PHE A 155 -13.42 -19.03 4.76
N ASP A 156 -14.40 -18.87 5.63
CA ASP A 156 -14.24 -18.13 6.91
C ASP A 156 -13.58 -16.75 6.71
N TYR A 157 -14.04 -16.03 5.68
CA TYR A 157 -13.47 -14.74 5.25
C TYR A 157 -13.43 -13.74 6.40
N ILE A 158 -12.26 -13.15 6.60
CA ILE A 158 -12.03 -12.01 7.50
C ILE A 158 -11.75 -10.76 6.65
N LYS A 159 -12.25 -9.60 7.09
CA LYS A 159 -12.01 -8.33 6.42
C LYS A 159 -10.50 -8.08 6.25
N GLY A 160 -10.06 -7.93 5.02
CA GLY A 160 -8.64 -7.85 4.64
C GLY A 160 -8.14 -9.07 3.85
N ASP A 161 -8.75 -10.25 3.96
CA ASP A 161 -8.29 -11.46 3.29
C ASP A 161 -8.24 -11.39 1.77
N SER A 162 -9.02 -10.51 1.15
CA SER A 162 -9.02 -10.30 -0.30
C SER A 162 -8.11 -9.15 -0.75
N GLU A 163 -7.35 -8.56 0.18
CA GLU A 163 -6.44 -7.48 -0.19
C GLU A 163 -5.32 -7.98 -1.11
N GLY A 164 -5.09 -7.22 -2.18
CA GLY A 164 -4.09 -7.57 -3.19
C GLY A 164 -4.57 -8.56 -4.26
N PHE A 165 -5.72 -9.23 -4.13
CA PHE A 165 -6.21 -10.18 -5.12
C PHE A 165 -6.37 -9.57 -6.52
N VAL A 166 -6.81 -8.31 -6.58
CA VAL A 166 -6.93 -7.58 -7.85
C VAL A 166 -5.61 -7.42 -8.61
N ASN A 167 -4.47 -7.51 -7.94
CA ASN A 167 -3.16 -7.38 -8.58
C ASN A 167 -2.69 -8.68 -9.23
N ILE A 168 -3.17 -9.83 -8.77
CA ILE A 168 -2.66 -11.13 -9.20
C ILE A 168 -2.86 -11.38 -10.70
N PRO A 169 -4.04 -11.07 -11.30
CA PRO A 169 -4.23 -11.27 -12.74
C PRO A 169 -3.28 -10.45 -13.62
N LEU A 170 -2.75 -9.35 -13.14
CA LEU A 170 -1.77 -8.53 -13.87
C LEU A 170 -0.42 -9.23 -14.05
N THR A 171 -0.19 -10.37 -13.39
CA THR A 171 0.98 -11.23 -13.59
C THR A 171 0.84 -12.16 -14.81
N ILE A 172 -0.37 -12.25 -15.38
CA ILE A 172 -0.62 -13.03 -16.59
C ILE A 172 -0.07 -12.24 -17.79
N LYS A 173 0.68 -12.92 -18.65
CA LYS A 173 1.21 -12.31 -19.87
C LYS A 173 0.08 -11.70 -20.70
N ASN A 174 0.26 -10.45 -21.11
CA ASN A 174 -0.66 -9.64 -21.91
C ASN A 174 -1.92 -9.15 -21.15
N VAL A 175 -2.16 -9.47 -19.89
CA VAL A 175 -3.20 -8.84 -19.10
C VAL A 175 -2.68 -7.51 -18.58
N CYS A 176 -3.32 -6.41 -18.97
CA CYS A 176 -2.95 -5.06 -18.54
C CYS A 176 -4.04 -4.39 -17.67
N PHE A 177 -5.22 -4.98 -17.56
CA PHE A 177 -6.31 -4.48 -16.73
C PHE A 177 -6.92 -5.59 -15.89
N SER A 178 -7.17 -5.32 -14.61
CA SER A 178 -7.82 -6.24 -13.68
C SER A 178 -8.96 -5.56 -12.93
N CYS A 179 -10.08 -6.25 -12.86
CA CYS A 179 -11.26 -5.85 -12.11
C CYS A 179 -11.59 -6.91 -11.06
N PHE A 180 -11.81 -6.48 -9.82
CA PHE A 180 -12.29 -7.35 -8.75
C PHE A 180 -13.59 -6.82 -8.19
N LEU A 181 -14.65 -7.60 -8.30
CA LEU A 181 -15.99 -7.35 -7.78
C LEU A 181 -16.18 -8.16 -6.50
N ARG A 182 -16.45 -7.50 -5.39
CA ARG A 182 -16.69 -8.19 -4.11
C ARG A 182 -17.93 -7.65 -3.42
N GLU A 183 -18.84 -8.55 -3.05
CA GLU A 183 -19.95 -8.18 -2.18
C GLU A 183 -19.42 -7.79 -0.79
N ASP A 184 -19.93 -6.68 -0.26
CA ASP A 184 -19.56 -6.23 1.09
C ASP A 184 -20.31 -7.08 2.14
N THR A 185 -19.62 -7.53 3.19
CA THR A 185 -20.21 -8.36 4.22
C THR A 185 -21.17 -7.61 5.14
N GLU A 186 -20.95 -6.32 5.33
CA GLU A 186 -21.70 -5.47 6.28
C GLU A 186 -22.83 -4.70 5.59
N LYS A 187 -22.62 -4.26 4.35
CA LYS A 187 -23.54 -3.38 3.62
C LYS A 187 -24.06 -4.05 2.35
N PRO A 188 -25.28 -3.72 1.88
CA PRO A 188 -25.81 -4.23 0.62
C PRO A 188 -25.19 -3.49 -0.58
N MET A 189 -23.90 -3.69 -0.81
CA MET A 189 -23.14 -3.06 -1.88
C MET A 189 -22.08 -3.99 -2.46
N ILE A 190 -21.66 -3.69 -3.67
CA ILE A 190 -20.54 -4.34 -4.32
C ILE A 190 -19.36 -3.37 -4.32
N LYS A 191 -18.23 -3.80 -3.77
CA LYS A 191 -16.96 -3.08 -3.87
C LYS A 191 -16.28 -3.46 -5.18
N ILE A 192 -15.84 -2.43 -5.91
CA ILE A 192 -15.14 -2.59 -7.17
C ILE A 192 -13.70 -2.10 -6.98
N SER A 193 -12.75 -2.98 -7.22
CA SER A 193 -11.33 -2.63 -7.25
C SER A 193 -10.81 -2.77 -8.67
N LEU A 194 -10.16 -1.73 -9.18
CA LEU A 194 -9.59 -1.70 -10.51
C LEU A 194 -8.09 -1.47 -10.43
N ARG A 195 -7.34 -2.17 -11.26
CA ARG A 195 -5.89 -1.98 -11.41
C ARG A 195 -5.50 -2.10 -12.88
N SER A 196 -4.47 -1.35 -13.26
CA SER A 196 -3.88 -1.45 -14.59
C SER A 196 -2.36 -1.34 -14.53
N VAL A 197 -1.70 -1.81 -15.58
CA VAL A 197 -0.25 -1.71 -15.79
C VAL A 197 0.03 -1.20 -17.19
N GLY A 198 1.17 -0.51 -17.36
CA GLY A 198 1.55 0.06 -18.66
C GLY A 198 0.79 1.34 -19.01
N THR A 199 0.48 1.49 -20.29
CA THR A 199 -0.18 2.69 -20.87
C THR A 199 -1.68 2.46 -21.07
N PHE A 200 -2.35 1.88 -20.10
CA PHE A 200 -3.79 1.63 -20.19
C PHE A 200 -4.57 2.94 -19.98
#